data_370c7c3eca3ffcc5a3bf2b85b5e4897b
#
_entry.id   370c7c3eca3ffcc5a3bf2b85b5e4897b
#
_cell.length_a   1.000
_cell.length_b   1.000
_cell.length_c   1.000
_cell.angle_alpha   90.00
_cell.angle_beta   90.00
_cell.angle_gamma   90.00
#
_symmetry.space_group_name_H-M   'P 1'
#
loop_
_entity.id
_entity.type
_entity.pdbx_description
1 polymer ?
#
loop_
_entity_poly.entity_id
_entity_poly.type
_entity_poly.pdbx_seq_one_letter_code
_entity_poly.pdbx_strand_id
1 'polypeptide(L)'
;MKRYFLLLYVVLVSSLMSAQVTFQFSDGIYNESLKVNVERNVSSLLNEINKAEANHRQLNLTNIDMDDMAASGLKSLWTNIHYRCEWNKNVQPCFKDFTGYEIRQIPVEMKPIDNTYKGEIHKELTISFNKKGVITGVRTAIDNNSYVALLDSSNSNIDLRMRREILNFVENFRSYYVEKNINALQEIFSDDALIITGRVIRTLGKNNIDGVSQKVNEKVVYSKQNKQQYLNNLRNLFKGNEFINVDFSDIELMRHGSNPNIYGVRLRQKWNSQQYNGRQYSDDGYVFLLWDFQEEGSPKIHVRTWTPRRANQTKDDFSPEDFFIPNN
;
A
#
# COMPACT_ATOMS: atom_id res chain seq x y z
N MET A 1 25.96 30.54 40.06
CA MET A 1 26.16 29.37 39.18
C MET A 1 25.13 28.26 39.38
N LYS A 2 24.83 27.79 40.59
CA LYS A 2 23.84 26.70 40.80
C LYS A 2 22.41 26.98 40.31
N ARG A 3 21.92 28.22 40.30
CA ARG A 3 20.55 28.58 39.82
C ARG A 3 20.42 28.49 38.30
N TYR A 4 21.45 28.77 37.54
CA TYR A 4 21.44 28.68 36.08
C TYR A 4 21.50 27.24 35.58
N PHE A 5 22.16 26.34 36.32
CA PHE A 5 22.19 24.90 36.02
C PHE A 5 20.78 24.26 36.17
N LEU A 6 20.02 24.68 37.18
CA LEU A 6 18.67 24.15 37.41
C LEU A 6 17.69 24.61 36.30
N LEU A 7 17.80 25.87 35.83
CA LEU A 7 17.01 26.39 34.73
C LEU A 7 17.32 25.70 33.40
N LEU A 8 18.60 25.41 33.12
CA LEU A 8 19.03 24.68 31.93
C LEU A 8 18.49 23.24 31.94
N TYR A 9 18.52 22.59 33.10
CA TYR A 9 17.99 21.23 33.26
C TYR A 9 16.46 21.16 33.05
N VAL A 10 15.70 22.13 33.54
CA VAL A 10 14.24 22.24 33.35
C VAL A 10 13.90 22.50 31.89
N VAL A 11 14.66 23.32 31.16
CA VAL A 11 14.47 23.57 29.74
C VAL A 11 14.81 22.32 28.90
N LEU A 12 15.85 21.56 29.28
CA LEU A 12 16.22 20.30 28.59
C LEU A 12 15.17 19.19 28.82
N VAL A 13 14.55 19.13 30.00
CA VAL A 13 13.50 18.14 30.29
C VAL A 13 12.17 18.50 29.63
N SER A 14 11.86 19.79 29.48
CA SER A 14 10.64 20.24 28.81
C SER A 14 10.67 20.03 27.28
N SER A 15 11.84 19.90 26.66
CA SER A 15 11.96 19.64 25.21
C SER A 15 11.71 18.18 24.83
N LEU A 16 11.51 17.26 25.78
CA LEU A 16 11.30 15.83 25.54
C LEU A 16 9.83 15.39 25.70
N MET A 17 8.92 16.28 26.01
CA MET A 17 7.48 15.96 25.97
C MET A 17 6.96 16.07 24.54
N SER A 18 7.26 15.08 23.70
CA SER A 18 6.47 14.83 22.49
C SER A 18 5.03 14.66 22.91
N ALA A 19 4.14 15.49 22.36
CA ALA A 19 2.71 15.40 22.70
C ALA A 19 2.22 13.97 22.40
N GLN A 20 1.61 13.34 23.40
CA GLN A 20 1.14 11.97 23.30
C GLN A 20 -0.01 11.89 22.30
N VAL A 21 0.09 10.96 21.33
CA VAL A 21 -0.98 10.71 20.38
C VAL A 21 -2.05 9.85 21.03
N THR A 22 -3.30 10.27 20.88
CA THR A 22 -4.48 9.53 21.34
C THR A 22 -5.36 9.15 20.16
N PHE A 23 -5.96 7.97 20.23
CA PHE A 23 -6.94 7.48 19.28
C PHE A 23 -8.25 7.18 20.01
N GLN A 24 -9.39 7.55 19.40
CA GLN A 24 -10.74 7.25 19.88
C GLN A 24 -11.65 6.89 18.71
N PHE A 25 -12.57 5.97 18.93
CA PHE A 25 -13.64 5.73 17.97
C PHE A 25 -14.73 6.79 18.06
N SER A 26 -15.17 7.30 16.91
CA SER A 26 -16.38 8.11 16.82
C SER A 26 -17.65 7.25 16.80
N ASP A 27 -17.59 6.08 16.12
CA ASP A 27 -18.71 5.14 15.95
C ASP A 27 -18.22 3.76 15.46
N GLY A 28 -19.13 2.79 15.30
CA GLY A 28 -18.92 1.53 14.59
C GLY A 28 -18.46 0.35 15.46
N ILE A 29 -18.24 0.54 16.77
CA ILE A 29 -17.89 -0.51 17.72
C ILE A 29 -18.76 -0.41 18.98
N TYR A 30 -19.55 -1.46 19.25
CA TYR A 30 -20.57 -1.44 20.32
C TYR A 30 -20.11 -2.18 21.57
N ASN A 31 -19.06 -2.99 21.49
CA ASN A 31 -18.50 -3.69 22.64
C ASN A 31 -17.51 -2.76 23.35
N GLU A 32 -17.87 -2.19 24.49
CA GLU A 32 -17.05 -1.23 25.22
C GLU A 32 -15.68 -1.78 25.64
N SER A 33 -15.60 -3.05 26.04
CA SER A 33 -14.32 -3.67 26.41
C SER A 33 -13.38 -3.75 25.19
N LEU A 34 -13.90 -4.17 24.03
CA LEU A 34 -13.15 -4.23 22.80
C LEU A 34 -12.74 -2.83 22.34
N LYS A 35 -13.67 -1.84 22.42
CA LYS A 35 -13.44 -0.45 22.08
C LYS A 35 -12.24 0.14 22.86
N VAL A 36 -12.29 0.05 24.19
CA VAL A 36 -11.23 0.56 25.07
C VAL A 36 -9.89 -0.11 24.79
N ASN A 37 -9.89 -1.43 24.57
CA ASN A 37 -8.67 -2.17 24.26
C ASN A 37 -8.05 -1.73 22.94
N VAL A 38 -8.85 -1.60 21.88
CA VAL A 38 -8.35 -1.17 20.56
C VAL A 38 -7.90 0.28 20.58
N GLU A 39 -8.66 1.20 21.21
CA GLU A 39 -8.26 2.60 21.35
C GLU A 39 -6.89 2.76 22.05
N ARG A 40 -6.67 2.00 23.12
CA ARG A 40 -5.39 1.96 23.82
C ARG A 40 -4.28 1.38 22.94
N ASN A 41 -4.55 0.27 22.25
CA ASN A 41 -3.58 -0.43 21.42
C ASN A 41 -3.15 0.42 20.22
N VAL A 42 -4.11 1.04 19.53
CA VAL A 42 -3.84 1.98 18.41
C VAL A 42 -3.08 3.21 18.90
N SER A 43 -3.50 3.82 20.04
CA SER A 43 -2.76 4.94 20.63
C SER A 43 -1.30 4.55 20.95
N SER A 44 -1.08 3.35 21.48
CA SER A 44 0.27 2.83 21.76
C SER A 44 1.10 2.69 20.49
N LEU A 45 0.51 2.16 19.41
CA LEU A 45 1.16 2.04 18.10
C LEU A 45 1.56 3.40 17.53
N LEU A 46 0.63 4.38 17.52
CA LEU A 46 0.89 5.72 16.96
C LEU A 46 1.97 6.46 17.78
N ASN A 47 1.97 6.29 19.10
CA ASN A 47 3.02 6.85 19.96
C ASN A 47 4.37 6.19 19.71
N GLU A 48 4.40 4.86 19.50
CA GLU A 48 5.64 4.16 19.17
C GLU A 48 6.21 4.61 17.82
N ILE A 49 5.35 4.76 16.82
CA ILE A 49 5.70 5.31 15.50
C ILE A 49 6.37 6.68 15.66
N ASN A 50 5.74 7.63 16.36
CA ASN A 50 6.29 8.97 16.56
C ASN A 50 7.60 8.95 17.38
N LYS A 51 7.66 8.11 18.40
CA LYS A 51 8.85 7.97 19.25
C LYS A 51 10.02 7.33 18.51
N ALA A 52 9.75 6.34 17.66
CA ALA A 52 10.78 5.68 16.87
C ALA A 52 11.31 6.61 15.78
N GLU A 53 10.43 7.36 15.11
CA GLU A 53 10.81 8.36 14.09
C GLU A 53 11.68 9.46 14.71
N ALA A 54 11.22 10.08 15.81
CA ALA A 54 11.95 11.17 16.48
C ALA A 54 13.34 10.76 16.99
N ASN A 55 13.55 9.48 17.30
CA ASN A 55 14.82 8.95 17.78
C ASN A 55 15.60 8.17 16.71
N HIS A 56 15.14 8.18 15.45
CA HIS A 56 15.78 7.47 14.34
C HIS A 56 16.11 6.01 14.65
N ARG A 57 15.18 5.28 15.29
CA ARG A 57 15.37 3.90 15.75
C ARG A 57 14.32 2.94 15.16
N GLN A 58 14.58 1.67 15.32
CA GLN A 58 13.61 0.62 14.99
C GLN A 58 12.39 0.67 15.92
N LEU A 59 11.24 0.19 15.40
CA LEU A 59 10.00 0.07 16.16
C LEU A 59 10.12 -0.99 17.27
N ASN A 60 9.65 -0.63 18.46
CA ASN A 60 9.48 -1.57 19.56
C ASN A 60 7.99 -1.93 19.71
N LEU A 61 7.58 -3.07 19.13
CA LEU A 61 6.20 -3.53 19.11
C LEU A 61 5.83 -4.46 20.28
N THR A 62 6.69 -4.63 21.28
CA THR A 62 6.52 -5.61 22.36
C THR A 62 5.23 -5.40 23.18
N ASN A 63 4.80 -4.16 23.36
CA ASN A 63 3.61 -3.81 24.15
C ASN A 63 2.41 -3.44 23.27
N ILE A 64 2.44 -3.82 21.99
CA ILE A 64 1.39 -3.59 21.01
C ILE A 64 0.79 -4.95 20.65
N ASP A 65 -0.51 -5.10 20.86
CA ASP A 65 -1.21 -6.34 20.55
C ASP A 65 -1.41 -6.44 19.04
N MET A 66 -0.48 -7.15 18.39
CA MET A 66 -0.36 -7.27 16.93
C MET A 66 0.06 -8.69 16.57
N ASP A 67 -0.47 -9.23 15.48
CA ASP A 67 -0.04 -10.55 15.01
C ASP A 67 1.37 -10.49 14.37
N ASP A 68 1.99 -11.65 14.26
CA ASP A 68 3.38 -11.76 13.77
C ASP A 68 3.51 -11.27 12.31
N MET A 69 2.49 -11.46 11.48
CA MET A 69 2.52 -11.04 10.08
C MET A 69 2.46 -9.52 9.97
N ALA A 70 1.54 -8.87 10.67
CA ALA A 70 1.44 -7.42 10.72
C ALA A 70 2.68 -6.78 11.33
N ALA A 71 3.23 -7.37 12.40
CA ALA A 71 4.45 -6.89 13.03
C ALA A 71 5.66 -7.01 12.10
N SER A 72 5.79 -8.10 11.38
CA SER A 72 6.87 -8.31 10.39
C SER A 72 6.73 -7.35 9.21
N GLY A 73 5.52 -7.18 8.66
CA GLY A 73 5.23 -6.24 7.58
C GLY A 73 5.58 -4.80 7.97
N LEU A 74 5.09 -4.35 9.13
CA LEU A 74 5.36 -2.99 9.61
C LEU A 74 6.86 -2.74 9.89
N LYS A 75 7.59 -3.71 10.46
CA LYS A 75 9.05 -3.61 10.64
C LYS A 75 9.78 -3.55 9.30
N SER A 76 9.37 -4.36 8.32
CA SER A 76 9.94 -4.34 6.98
C SER A 76 9.71 -3.00 6.29
N LEU A 77 8.48 -2.48 6.36
CA LEU A 77 8.14 -1.14 5.86
C LEU A 77 9.01 -0.06 6.53
N TRP A 78 9.19 -0.14 7.85
CA TRP A 78 9.95 0.82 8.64
C TRP A 78 11.42 0.92 8.22
N THR A 79 12.01 -0.13 7.67
CA THR A 79 13.40 -0.10 7.17
C THR A 79 13.58 0.82 5.97
N ASN A 80 12.49 1.17 5.27
CA ASN A 80 12.51 1.98 4.05
C ASN A 80 11.80 3.32 4.21
N ILE A 81 10.76 3.35 5.02
CA ILE A 81 9.85 4.50 5.16
C ILE A 81 9.48 4.64 6.62
N HIS A 82 9.85 5.76 7.22
CA HIS A 82 9.31 6.15 8.51
C HIS A 82 8.00 6.91 8.33
N TYR A 83 7.18 6.91 9.35
CA TYR A 83 5.96 7.69 9.43
C TYR A 83 5.96 8.53 10.69
N ARG A 84 5.27 9.66 10.63
CA ARG A 84 4.93 10.48 11.79
C ARG A 84 3.44 10.78 11.76
N CYS A 85 2.74 10.44 12.83
CA CYS A 85 1.35 10.83 13.00
C CYS A 85 1.28 12.36 13.18
N GLU A 86 0.49 13.02 12.33
CA GLU A 86 0.44 14.49 12.29
C GLU A 86 -0.38 15.06 13.43
N TRP A 87 -1.40 14.33 13.89
CA TRP A 87 -2.34 14.83 14.88
C TRP A 87 -2.16 14.12 16.22
N ASN A 88 -2.18 14.92 17.30
CA ASN A 88 -2.12 14.40 18.66
C ASN A 88 -3.43 13.73 19.10
N LYS A 89 -4.55 14.06 18.48
CA LYS A 89 -5.86 13.46 18.73
C LYS A 89 -6.46 12.98 17.41
N ASN A 90 -6.69 11.68 17.31
CA ASN A 90 -7.32 11.04 16.15
C ASN A 90 -8.67 10.47 16.57
N VAL A 91 -9.72 10.84 15.86
CA VAL A 91 -11.10 10.36 16.11
C VAL A 91 -11.64 9.86 14.79
N GLN A 92 -11.84 8.52 14.65
CA GLN A 92 -12.24 7.90 13.41
C GLN A 92 -13.37 6.88 13.64
N PRO A 93 -14.25 6.65 12.66
CA PRO A 93 -15.21 5.56 12.73
C PRO A 93 -14.51 4.20 12.57
N CYS A 94 -15.15 3.17 13.13
CA CYS A 94 -14.76 1.78 12.94
C CYS A 94 -15.61 1.16 11.83
N PHE A 95 -14.97 0.54 10.86
CA PHE A 95 -15.65 -0.20 9.80
C PHE A 95 -15.51 -1.71 10.05
N LYS A 96 -16.60 -2.45 9.85
CA LYS A 96 -16.59 -3.91 9.95
C LYS A 96 -16.29 -4.51 8.57
N ASP A 97 -15.36 -5.46 8.51
CA ASP A 97 -15.07 -6.29 7.34
C ASP A 97 -15.36 -7.78 7.59
N PHE A 98 -14.96 -8.68 6.68
CA PHE A 98 -15.17 -10.12 6.84
C PHE A 98 -14.37 -10.73 7.99
N THR A 99 -13.15 -10.26 8.18
CA THR A 99 -12.17 -10.84 9.13
C THR A 99 -12.22 -10.19 10.50
N GLY A 100 -12.70 -8.95 10.57
CA GLY A 100 -12.73 -8.19 11.81
C GLY A 100 -13.23 -6.76 11.62
N TYR A 101 -12.33 -5.81 11.84
CA TYR A 101 -12.64 -4.39 11.82
C TYR A 101 -11.49 -3.59 11.23
N GLU A 102 -11.78 -2.38 10.78
CA GLU A 102 -10.82 -1.47 10.15
C GLU A 102 -11.01 -0.03 10.62
N ILE A 103 -9.91 0.65 10.85
CA ILE A 103 -9.83 2.09 11.07
C ILE A 103 -9.14 2.69 9.85
N ARG A 104 -9.69 3.79 9.33
CA ARG A 104 -9.13 4.51 8.17
C ARG A 104 -8.87 5.97 8.52
N GLN A 105 -8.19 6.70 7.62
CA GLN A 105 -8.00 8.14 7.68
C GLN A 105 -7.20 8.63 8.90
N ILE A 106 -6.21 7.86 9.35
CA ILE A 106 -5.26 8.36 10.34
C ILE A 106 -4.15 9.12 9.59
N PRO A 107 -4.08 10.46 9.69
CA PRO A 107 -3.14 11.23 8.90
C PRO A 107 -1.71 11.07 9.40
N VAL A 108 -0.81 10.83 8.46
CA VAL A 108 0.61 10.66 8.72
C VAL A 108 1.45 11.36 7.66
N GLU A 109 2.57 11.93 8.08
CA GLU A 109 3.64 12.33 7.19
C GLU A 109 4.57 11.14 6.95
N MET A 110 4.71 10.76 5.68
CA MET A 110 5.65 9.75 5.24
C MET A 110 7.05 10.37 5.13
N LYS A 111 8.03 9.74 5.73
CA LYS A 111 9.43 10.16 5.70
C LYS A 111 10.28 9.06 5.08
N PRO A 112 10.39 9.01 3.74
CA PRO A 112 11.27 8.07 3.07
C PRO A 112 12.70 8.27 3.56
N ILE A 113 13.41 7.17 3.81
CA ILE A 113 14.84 7.22 4.18
C ILE A 113 15.64 7.72 2.97
N ASP A 114 15.15 7.43 1.79
CA ASP A 114 15.69 7.96 0.54
C ASP A 114 15.20 9.39 0.25
N ASN A 115 16.12 10.35 0.28
CA ASN A 115 15.88 11.77 0.01
C ASN A 115 15.54 12.07 -1.48
N THR A 116 15.56 11.09 -2.36
CA THR A 116 15.26 11.26 -3.79
C THR A 116 13.77 11.17 -4.10
N TYR A 117 12.95 10.67 -3.18
CA TYR A 117 11.51 10.59 -3.35
C TYR A 117 10.89 11.99 -3.52
N LYS A 118 10.14 12.18 -4.61
CA LYS A 118 9.48 13.46 -4.99
C LYS A 118 7.94 13.36 -4.98
N GLY A 119 7.39 12.24 -4.51
CA GLY A 119 5.94 12.01 -4.47
C GLY A 119 5.27 12.66 -3.27
N GLU A 120 3.95 12.41 -3.14
CA GLU A 120 3.12 12.87 -2.02
C GLU A 120 3.55 12.19 -0.72
N ILE A 121 3.84 13.00 0.30
CA ILE A 121 4.29 12.54 1.61
C ILE A 121 3.17 12.51 2.66
N HIS A 122 2.09 13.29 2.48
CA HIS A 122 0.94 13.22 3.36
C HIS A 122 0.08 12.01 2.97
N LYS A 123 0.01 11.05 3.86
CA LYS A 123 -0.68 9.77 3.65
C LYS A 123 -1.69 9.55 4.77
N GLU A 124 -2.58 8.60 4.57
CA GLU A 124 -3.48 8.12 5.59
C GLU A 124 -3.12 6.67 5.92
N LEU A 125 -3.04 6.33 7.21
CA LEU A 125 -2.93 4.94 7.63
C LEU A 125 -4.30 4.31 7.75
N THR A 126 -4.33 3.05 7.34
CA THR A 126 -5.41 2.11 7.62
C THR A 126 -4.88 1.04 8.58
N ILE A 127 -5.61 0.78 9.67
CA ILE A 127 -5.28 -0.23 10.66
C ILE A 127 -6.42 -1.24 10.70
N SER A 128 -6.11 -2.50 10.39
CA SER A 128 -7.04 -3.62 10.51
C SER A 128 -6.80 -4.36 11.81
N PHE A 129 -7.87 -4.89 12.42
CA PHE A 129 -7.79 -5.72 13.62
C PHE A 129 -8.89 -6.80 13.63
N ASN A 130 -8.59 -7.93 14.22
CA ASN A 130 -9.52 -9.05 14.31
C ASN A 130 -10.62 -8.79 15.37
N LYS A 131 -11.56 -9.71 15.48
CA LYS A 131 -12.70 -9.64 16.44
C LYS A 131 -12.28 -9.61 17.92
N LYS A 132 -11.00 -9.90 18.22
CA LYS A 132 -10.43 -9.83 19.58
C LYS A 132 -9.68 -8.53 19.84
N GLY A 133 -9.49 -7.68 18.83
CA GLY A 133 -8.77 -6.40 18.94
C GLY A 133 -7.28 -6.48 18.65
N VAL A 134 -6.77 -7.64 18.22
CA VAL A 134 -5.38 -7.81 17.78
C VAL A 134 -5.20 -7.14 16.43
N ILE A 135 -4.21 -6.28 16.27
CA ILE A 135 -3.89 -5.63 14.99
C ILE A 135 -3.38 -6.69 14.01
N THR A 136 -4.02 -6.79 12.85
CA THR A 136 -3.72 -7.74 11.78
C THR A 136 -3.12 -7.09 10.53
N GLY A 137 -3.05 -5.75 10.49
CA GLY A 137 -2.43 -5.02 9.40
C GLY A 137 -2.32 -3.53 9.67
N VAL A 138 -1.22 -2.94 9.20
CA VAL A 138 -1.00 -1.49 9.19
C VAL A 138 -0.48 -1.13 7.80
N ARG A 139 -1.22 -0.31 7.07
CA ARG A 139 -0.91 0.05 5.70
C ARG A 139 -1.27 1.50 5.40
N THR A 140 -0.69 2.07 4.37
CA THR A 140 -1.17 3.35 3.85
C THR A 140 -2.44 3.13 3.03
N ALA A 141 -3.42 4.01 3.16
CA ALA A 141 -4.64 3.98 2.36
C ALA A 141 -4.36 4.29 0.87
N ILE A 142 -5.21 3.82 -0.02
CA ILE A 142 -5.33 4.42 -1.35
C ILE A 142 -5.89 5.82 -1.20
N ASP A 143 -5.70 6.65 -2.24
CA ASP A 143 -6.25 8.01 -2.27
C ASP A 143 -7.75 8.03 -1.91
N ASN A 144 -8.11 8.90 -0.94
CA ASN A 144 -9.46 8.97 -0.39
C ASN A 144 -10.52 9.32 -1.45
N ASN A 145 -10.20 10.16 -2.43
CA ASN A 145 -11.12 10.50 -3.50
C ASN A 145 -11.45 9.27 -4.36
N SER A 146 -10.44 8.46 -4.68
CA SER A 146 -10.62 7.20 -5.39
C SER A 146 -11.45 6.22 -4.56
N TYR A 147 -11.21 6.14 -3.25
CA TYR A 147 -11.95 5.26 -2.34
C TYR A 147 -13.43 5.65 -2.27
N VAL A 148 -13.74 6.93 -2.01
CA VAL A 148 -15.12 7.42 -1.94
C VAL A 148 -15.84 7.26 -3.30
N ALA A 149 -15.20 7.62 -4.40
CA ALA A 149 -15.77 7.48 -5.74
C ALA A 149 -16.18 6.03 -6.07
N LEU A 150 -15.37 5.06 -5.64
CA LEU A 150 -15.69 3.63 -5.82
C LEU A 150 -16.84 3.17 -4.93
N LEU A 151 -16.95 3.68 -3.71
CA LEU A 151 -18.05 3.35 -2.82
C LEU A 151 -19.37 3.99 -3.26
N ASP A 152 -19.33 5.21 -3.78
CA ASP A 152 -20.51 5.98 -4.19
C ASP A 152 -20.98 5.66 -5.62
N SER A 153 -20.30 4.77 -6.36
CA SER A 153 -20.68 4.45 -7.73
C SER A 153 -22.06 3.78 -7.79
N SER A 154 -23.09 4.57 -8.01
CA SER A 154 -24.52 4.15 -8.05
C SER A 154 -24.83 3.18 -9.20
N ASN A 155 -24.01 3.16 -10.25
CA ASN A 155 -24.18 2.31 -11.44
C ASN A 155 -23.40 0.98 -11.36
N SER A 156 -22.76 0.68 -10.22
CA SER A 156 -22.01 -0.57 -10.07
C SER A 156 -22.97 -1.76 -9.86
N ASN A 157 -22.79 -2.83 -10.62
CA ASN A 157 -23.42 -4.12 -10.39
C ASN A 157 -22.76 -4.94 -9.25
N ILE A 158 -21.83 -4.33 -8.53
CA ILE A 158 -21.13 -4.88 -7.36
C ILE A 158 -21.68 -4.19 -6.12
N ASP A 159 -22.16 -4.96 -5.14
CA ASP A 159 -22.69 -4.41 -3.90
C ASP A 159 -21.61 -3.69 -3.07
N LEU A 160 -22.03 -2.78 -2.20
CA LEU A 160 -21.15 -1.92 -1.41
C LEU A 160 -20.18 -2.72 -0.53
N ARG A 161 -20.65 -3.83 0.07
CA ARG A 161 -19.82 -4.69 0.94
C ARG A 161 -18.68 -5.30 0.15
N MET A 162 -18.98 -5.86 -1.03
CA MET A 162 -17.97 -6.47 -1.89
C MET A 162 -16.99 -5.42 -2.46
N ARG A 163 -17.47 -4.23 -2.82
CA ARG A 163 -16.58 -3.13 -3.25
C ARG A 163 -15.54 -2.78 -2.18
N ARG A 164 -15.97 -2.67 -0.92
CA ARG A 164 -15.06 -2.43 0.21
C ARG A 164 -14.05 -3.56 0.40
N GLU A 165 -14.52 -4.79 0.30
CA GLU A 165 -13.68 -5.97 0.45
C GLU A 165 -12.59 -6.03 -0.63
N ILE A 166 -12.97 -5.83 -1.90
CA ILE A 166 -12.01 -5.77 -3.00
C ILE A 166 -10.98 -4.65 -2.77
N LEU A 167 -11.42 -3.47 -2.33
CA LEU A 167 -10.52 -2.35 -2.05
C LEU A 167 -9.53 -2.65 -0.93
N ASN A 168 -9.96 -3.34 0.13
CA ASN A 168 -9.07 -3.78 1.21
C ASN A 168 -7.99 -4.72 0.69
N PHE A 169 -8.34 -5.66 -0.18
CA PHE A 169 -7.36 -6.56 -0.80
C PHE A 169 -6.42 -5.84 -1.78
N VAL A 170 -6.90 -4.86 -2.53
CA VAL A 170 -6.06 -4.01 -3.39
C VAL A 170 -5.04 -3.22 -2.56
N GLU A 171 -5.45 -2.64 -1.44
CA GLU A 171 -4.54 -1.94 -0.52
C GLU A 171 -3.49 -2.87 0.09
N ASN A 172 -3.92 -4.05 0.55
CA ASN A 172 -3.01 -5.06 1.08
C ASN A 172 -2.01 -5.52 0.01
N PHE A 173 -2.47 -5.80 -1.20
CA PHE A 173 -1.63 -6.19 -2.33
C PHE A 173 -0.56 -5.14 -2.63
N ARG A 174 -0.92 -3.85 -2.65
CA ARG A 174 0.04 -2.75 -2.79
C ARG A 174 1.05 -2.74 -1.64
N SER A 175 0.56 -2.87 -0.40
CA SER A 175 1.40 -2.82 0.80
C SER A 175 2.44 -3.94 0.81
N TYR A 176 2.10 -5.14 0.35
CA TYR A 176 3.04 -6.26 0.27
C TYR A 176 4.27 -5.98 -0.60
N TYR A 177 4.14 -5.14 -1.65
CA TYR A 177 5.31 -4.70 -2.42
C TYR A 177 6.18 -3.72 -1.63
N VAL A 178 5.56 -2.74 -0.99
CA VAL A 178 6.28 -1.70 -0.22
C VAL A 178 6.97 -2.30 0.99
N GLU A 179 6.33 -3.26 1.64
CA GLU A 179 6.86 -4.05 2.76
C GLU A 179 7.86 -5.12 2.32
N LYS A 180 8.02 -5.37 1.01
CA LYS A 180 8.80 -6.48 0.45
C LYS A 180 8.37 -7.85 1.00
N ASN A 181 7.08 -8.00 1.29
CA ASN A 181 6.48 -9.17 1.93
C ASN A 181 6.20 -10.29 0.92
N ILE A 182 7.23 -11.09 0.63
CA ILE A 182 7.15 -12.21 -0.32
C ILE A 182 6.14 -13.28 0.15
N ASN A 183 6.03 -13.51 1.45
CA ASN A 183 5.13 -14.54 1.96
C ASN A 183 3.66 -14.16 1.72
N ALA A 184 3.29 -12.93 2.00
CA ALA A 184 1.95 -12.43 1.71
C ALA A 184 1.65 -12.43 0.20
N LEU A 185 2.62 -12.04 -0.65
CA LEU A 185 2.48 -12.14 -2.11
C LEU A 185 2.34 -13.59 -2.58
N GLN A 186 3.01 -14.53 -1.94
CA GLN A 186 2.87 -15.95 -2.24
C GLN A 186 1.45 -16.46 -1.93
N GLU A 187 0.87 -16.03 -0.82
CA GLU A 187 -0.48 -16.43 -0.42
C GLU A 187 -1.58 -15.84 -1.29
N ILE A 188 -1.40 -14.60 -1.80
CA ILE A 188 -2.45 -13.92 -2.56
C ILE A 188 -2.54 -14.38 -4.03
N PHE A 189 -1.48 -14.93 -4.63
CA PHE A 189 -1.54 -15.47 -5.98
C PHE A 189 -2.01 -16.93 -5.97
N SER A 190 -2.89 -17.28 -6.92
CA SER A 190 -3.22 -18.68 -7.22
C SER A 190 -1.98 -19.45 -7.73
N ASP A 191 -1.94 -20.75 -7.53
CA ASP A 191 -0.81 -21.58 -7.98
C ASP A 191 -0.72 -21.65 -9.52
N ASP A 192 -1.86 -21.52 -10.20
CA ASP A 192 -1.98 -21.45 -11.66
C ASP A 192 -1.95 -20.03 -12.23
N ALA A 193 -1.60 -19.03 -11.42
CA ALA A 193 -1.65 -17.63 -11.80
C ALA A 193 -0.82 -17.34 -13.08
N LEU A 194 -1.47 -16.65 -14.01
CA LEU A 194 -0.84 -16.05 -15.19
C LEU A 194 -0.39 -14.62 -14.88
N ILE A 195 0.91 -14.37 -14.94
CA ILE A 195 1.46 -13.06 -14.63
C ILE A 195 2.21 -12.53 -15.85
N ILE A 196 1.78 -11.37 -16.33
CA ILE A 196 2.42 -10.67 -17.45
C ILE A 196 2.98 -9.36 -16.91
N THR A 197 4.28 -9.24 -16.91
CA THR A 197 4.99 -8.00 -16.57
C THR A 197 5.56 -7.37 -17.84
N GLY A 198 5.84 -6.07 -17.79
CA GLY A 198 6.45 -5.38 -18.92
C GLY A 198 7.48 -4.36 -18.45
N ARG A 199 8.33 -3.95 -19.36
CA ARG A 199 9.24 -2.81 -19.16
C ARG A 199 9.33 -1.99 -20.43
N VAL A 200 9.45 -0.68 -20.28
CA VAL A 200 9.71 0.24 -21.37
C VAL A 200 11.22 0.37 -21.58
N ILE A 201 11.69 0.04 -22.78
CA ILE A 201 13.07 0.27 -23.20
C ILE A 201 13.08 1.55 -24.04
N ARG A 202 13.82 2.56 -23.58
CA ARG A 202 14.02 3.82 -24.30
C ARG A 202 15.39 3.80 -24.95
N THR A 203 15.42 3.94 -26.27
CA THR A 203 16.67 4.07 -27.03
C THR A 203 16.70 5.42 -27.75
N LEU A 204 17.81 6.12 -27.60
CA LEU A 204 18.03 7.34 -28.36
C LEU A 204 18.28 6.98 -29.82
N GLY A 205 17.45 7.50 -30.74
CA GLY A 205 17.65 7.31 -32.18
C GLY A 205 18.98 7.92 -32.60
N LYS A 206 19.82 7.11 -33.32
CA LYS A 206 21.06 7.58 -33.94
C LYS A 206 20.72 8.38 -35.20
N ASN A 207 20.32 9.63 -35.06
CA ASN A 207 20.32 10.54 -36.21
C ASN A 207 20.82 11.92 -35.73
N ASN A 208 22.12 12.12 -35.82
CA ASN A 208 22.75 13.43 -35.79
C ASN A 208 22.66 14.03 -37.18
N ILE A 209 21.64 14.83 -37.45
CA ILE A 209 21.70 15.86 -38.48
C ILE A 209 20.87 17.04 -37.96
N ASP A 210 21.55 18.14 -37.70
CA ASP A 210 21.02 19.49 -37.52
C ASP A 210 19.92 19.71 -36.47
N GLY A 211 20.29 19.87 -35.19
CA GLY A 211 19.54 20.72 -34.25
C GLY A 211 18.09 20.34 -33.88
N VAL A 212 17.56 19.24 -34.38
CA VAL A 212 16.17 18.81 -34.19
C VAL A 212 16.09 17.74 -33.13
N SER A 213 15.11 17.84 -32.24
CA SER A 213 14.75 16.96 -31.12
C SER A 213 15.08 15.48 -31.39
N GLN A 214 15.93 14.90 -30.55
CA GLN A 214 16.23 13.46 -30.60
C GLN A 214 14.93 12.65 -30.42
N LYS A 215 14.56 11.89 -31.44
CA LYS A 215 13.39 11.01 -31.38
C LYS A 215 13.73 9.84 -30.45
N VAL A 216 13.09 9.81 -29.27
CA VAL A 216 13.20 8.68 -28.35
C VAL A 216 12.33 7.54 -28.89
N ASN A 217 12.96 6.41 -29.23
CA ASN A 217 12.23 5.21 -29.59
C ASN A 217 11.91 4.41 -28.31
N GLU A 218 10.62 4.21 -28.05
CA GLU A 218 10.14 3.38 -26.94
C GLU A 218 9.72 2.00 -27.44
N LYS A 219 10.22 0.97 -26.79
CA LYS A 219 9.81 -0.44 -27.02
C LYS A 219 9.37 -1.04 -25.69
N VAL A 220 8.16 -1.62 -25.69
CA VAL A 220 7.70 -2.40 -24.55
C VAL A 220 8.10 -3.85 -24.74
N VAL A 221 8.71 -4.45 -23.72
CA VAL A 221 9.05 -5.88 -23.68
C VAL A 221 8.24 -6.52 -22.57
N TYR A 222 7.38 -7.46 -22.94
CA TYR A 222 6.55 -8.23 -22.02
C TYR A 222 7.23 -9.54 -21.64
N SER A 223 6.99 -9.99 -20.41
CA SER A 223 7.43 -11.28 -19.88
C SER A 223 6.24 -12.02 -19.28
N LYS A 224 5.92 -13.19 -19.83
CA LYS A 224 4.91 -14.10 -19.29
C LYS A 224 5.58 -14.99 -18.24
N GLN A 225 4.99 -15.10 -17.06
CA GLN A 225 5.56 -15.80 -15.91
C GLN A 225 4.46 -16.57 -15.20
N ASN A 226 4.81 -17.69 -14.59
CA ASN A 226 3.99 -18.33 -13.57
C ASN A 226 4.29 -17.72 -12.18
N LYS A 227 3.51 -18.10 -11.17
CA LYS A 227 3.67 -17.65 -9.78
C LYS A 227 5.09 -17.78 -9.26
N GLN A 228 5.71 -18.97 -9.42
CA GLN A 228 7.05 -19.24 -8.89
C GLN A 228 8.14 -18.37 -9.55
N GLN A 229 8.08 -18.20 -10.84
CA GLN A 229 9.01 -17.35 -11.59
C GLN A 229 8.88 -15.89 -11.15
N TYR A 230 7.65 -15.41 -11.03
CA TYR A 230 7.38 -14.05 -10.60
C TYR A 230 7.88 -13.78 -9.18
N LEU A 231 7.59 -14.67 -8.22
CA LEU A 231 8.04 -14.52 -6.84
C LEU A 231 9.58 -14.58 -6.72
N ASN A 232 10.24 -15.42 -7.52
CA ASN A 232 11.71 -15.47 -7.56
C ASN A 232 12.30 -14.15 -8.08
N ASN A 233 11.69 -13.56 -9.11
CA ASN A 233 12.09 -12.26 -9.63
C ASN A 233 11.87 -11.16 -8.60
N LEU A 234 10.74 -11.17 -7.90
CA LEU A 234 10.48 -10.23 -6.81
C LEU A 234 11.46 -10.37 -5.64
N ARG A 235 11.81 -11.60 -5.24
CA ARG A 235 12.84 -11.81 -4.19
C ARG A 235 14.16 -11.13 -4.54
N ASN A 236 14.60 -11.28 -5.80
CA ASN A 236 15.83 -10.65 -6.28
C ASN A 236 15.70 -9.12 -6.33
N LEU A 237 14.55 -8.62 -6.79
CA LEU A 237 14.26 -7.20 -6.83
C LEU A 237 14.24 -6.61 -5.40
N PHE A 238 13.57 -7.25 -4.45
CA PHE A 238 13.50 -6.80 -3.06
C PHE A 238 14.86 -6.79 -2.37
N LYS A 239 15.71 -7.79 -2.63
CA LYS A 239 17.09 -7.83 -2.12
C LYS A 239 17.98 -6.72 -2.71
N GLY A 240 17.76 -6.35 -3.96
CA GLY A 240 18.59 -5.37 -4.66
C GLY A 240 18.20 -3.92 -4.40
N ASN A 241 17.00 -3.66 -3.87
CA ASN A 241 16.49 -2.32 -3.65
C ASN A 241 16.44 -1.97 -2.17
N GLU A 242 16.99 -0.81 -1.85
CA GLU A 242 16.89 -0.18 -0.53
C GLU A 242 15.48 0.32 -0.29
N PHE A 243 14.97 1.08 -1.24
CA PHE A 243 13.66 1.72 -1.19
C PHE A 243 12.74 1.20 -2.30
N ILE A 244 11.47 0.94 -1.96
CA ILE A 244 10.38 0.66 -2.90
C ILE A 244 9.13 1.39 -2.42
N ASN A 245 8.53 2.18 -3.30
CA ASN A 245 7.21 2.75 -3.09
C ASN A 245 6.32 2.44 -4.30
N VAL A 246 5.10 2.02 -4.01
CA VAL A 246 4.07 1.71 -5.01
C VAL A 246 2.81 2.47 -4.67
N ASP A 247 2.33 3.27 -5.61
CA ASP A 247 1.05 3.96 -5.49
C ASP A 247 0.05 3.37 -6.49
N PHE A 248 -1.19 3.16 -6.04
CA PHE A 248 -2.33 2.75 -6.84
C PHE A 248 -3.36 3.87 -6.93
N SER A 249 -3.81 4.16 -8.15
CA SER A 249 -4.85 5.15 -8.44
C SER A 249 -5.72 4.70 -9.62
N ASP A 250 -6.71 5.49 -10.01
CA ASP A 250 -7.60 5.21 -11.15
C ASP A 250 -8.18 3.79 -11.12
N ILE A 251 -8.66 3.36 -9.92
CA ILE A 251 -9.15 2.01 -9.69
C ILE A 251 -10.55 1.86 -10.27
N GLU A 252 -10.76 0.79 -11.04
CA GLU A 252 -12.05 0.39 -11.59
C GLU A 252 -12.32 -1.06 -11.24
N LEU A 253 -13.55 -1.33 -10.82
CA LEU A 253 -14.02 -2.66 -10.45
C LEU A 253 -14.99 -3.19 -11.48
N MET A 254 -14.82 -4.44 -11.87
CA MET A 254 -15.64 -5.14 -12.85
C MET A 254 -16.07 -6.49 -12.28
N ARG A 255 -17.33 -6.86 -12.47
CA ARG A 255 -17.84 -8.18 -12.11
C ARG A 255 -17.78 -9.10 -13.32
N HIS A 256 -17.34 -10.32 -13.15
CA HIS A 256 -17.37 -11.33 -14.21
C HIS A 256 -18.82 -11.65 -14.60
N GLY A 257 -19.10 -11.73 -15.90
CA GLY A 257 -20.47 -11.87 -16.39
C GLY A 257 -21.18 -13.17 -16.01
N SER A 258 -20.44 -14.27 -15.84
CA SER A 258 -21.00 -15.60 -15.57
C SER A 258 -20.57 -16.21 -14.22
N ASN A 259 -19.51 -15.70 -13.59
CA ASN A 259 -19.07 -16.17 -12.27
C ASN A 259 -19.23 -15.06 -11.22
N PRO A 260 -20.15 -15.22 -10.24
CA PRO A 260 -20.45 -14.16 -9.27
C PRO A 260 -19.32 -13.86 -8.29
N ASN A 261 -18.35 -14.75 -8.14
CA ASN A 261 -17.25 -14.62 -7.20
C ASN A 261 -15.95 -14.10 -7.85
N ILE A 262 -15.94 -13.92 -9.17
CA ILE A 262 -14.77 -13.42 -9.90
C ILE A 262 -14.96 -11.94 -10.22
N TYR A 263 -13.92 -11.16 -9.90
CA TYR A 263 -13.89 -9.72 -10.13
C TYR A 263 -12.63 -9.31 -10.87
N GLY A 264 -12.77 -8.42 -11.83
CA GLY A 264 -11.68 -7.70 -12.47
C GLY A 264 -11.40 -6.41 -11.70
N VAL A 265 -10.13 -6.10 -11.52
CA VAL A 265 -9.69 -4.81 -10.99
C VAL A 265 -8.68 -4.22 -11.95
N ARG A 266 -9.01 -3.08 -12.53
CA ARG A 266 -8.07 -2.26 -13.29
C ARG A 266 -7.61 -1.12 -12.42
N LEU A 267 -6.32 -0.85 -12.41
CA LEU A 267 -5.75 0.27 -11.67
C LEU A 267 -4.51 0.83 -12.35
N ARG A 268 -4.20 2.08 -12.08
CA ARG A 268 -2.91 2.69 -12.43
C ARG A 268 -1.91 2.40 -11.32
N GLN A 269 -0.77 1.88 -11.69
CA GLN A 269 0.36 1.63 -10.80
C GLN A 269 1.49 2.60 -11.14
N LYS A 270 1.94 3.36 -10.14
CA LYS A 270 3.22 4.05 -10.17
C LYS A 270 4.19 3.31 -9.27
N TRP A 271 5.33 2.92 -9.83
CA TRP A 271 6.40 2.26 -9.12
C TRP A 271 7.62 3.16 -9.04
N ASN A 272 8.18 3.33 -7.85
CA ASN A 272 9.43 4.02 -7.61
C ASN A 272 10.32 3.15 -6.74
N SER A 273 11.57 2.96 -7.14
CA SER A 273 12.53 2.20 -6.34
C SER A 273 13.93 2.73 -6.49
N GLN A 274 14.75 2.51 -5.46
CA GLN A 274 16.17 2.83 -5.42
C GLN A 274 16.96 1.62 -4.95
N GLN A 275 18.03 1.28 -5.68
CA GLN A 275 18.97 0.25 -5.30
C GLN A 275 19.98 0.77 -4.28
N TYR A 276 20.60 -0.13 -3.51
CA TYR A 276 21.67 0.21 -2.56
C TYR A 276 22.88 0.95 -3.17
N ASN A 277 23.08 0.83 -4.48
CA ASN A 277 24.10 1.58 -5.23
C ASN A 277 23.64 2.96 -5.71
N GLY A 278 22.46 3.42 -5.27
CA GLY A 278 21.86 4.70 -5.64
C GLY A 278 21.14 4.73 -6.98
N ARG A 279 21.11 3.62 -7.74
CA ARG A 279 20.40 3.55 -9.03
C ARG A 279 18.89 3.58 -8.80
N GLN A 280 18.21 4.50 -9.46
CA GLN A 280 16.76 4.66 -9.38
C GLN A 280 16.05 4.02 -10.56
N TYR A 281 14.84 3.53 -10.30
CA TYR A 281 13.90 3.05 -11.31
C TYR A 281 12.50 3.57 -11.01
N SER A 282 11.82 4.02 -12.05
CA SER A 282 10.42 4.47 -11.97
C SER A 282 9.66 3.98 -13.18
N ASP A 283 8.43 3.50 -12.98
CA ASP A 283 7.48 3.25 -14.05
C ASP A 283 6.06 3.74 -13.69
N ASP A 284 5.25 3.94 -14.73
CA ASP A 284 3.86 4.36 -14.66
C ASP A 284 3.08 3.56 -15.70
N GLY A 285 2.13 2.76 -15.26
CA GLY A 285 1.37 1.88 -16.14
C GLY A 285 0.04 1.45 -15.52
N TYR A 286 -0.72 0.70 -16.31
CA TYR A 286 -1.97 0.10 -15.87
C TYR A 286 -1.75 -1.37 -15.54
N VAL A 287 -2.38 -1.81 -14.45
CA VAL A 287 -2.43 -3.20 -14.01
C VAL A 287 -3.88 -3.67 -14.12
N PHE A 288 -4.07 -4.88 -14.63
CA PHE A 288 -5.31 -5.59 -14.50
C PHE A 288 -5.10 -6.82 -13.63
N LEU A 289 -6.02 -7.04 -12.70
CA LEU A 289 -6.07 -8.19 -11.80
C LEU A 289 -7.38 -8.92 -11.98
N LEU A 290 -7.34 -10.23 -12.13
CA LEU A 290 -8.51 -11.10 -12.03
C LEU A 290 -8.47 -11.82 -10.69
N TRP A 291 -9.45 -11.52 -9.84
CA TRP A 291 -9.55 -12.01 -8.47
C TRP A 291 -10.72 -12.95 -8.27
N ASP A 292 -10.47 -14.06 -7.60
CA ASP A 292 -11.46 -15.02 -7.15
C ASP A 292 -11.68 -14.87 -5.64
N PHE A 293 -12.95 -14.64 -5.25
CA PHE A 293 -13.43 -14.48 -3.89
C PHE A 293 -14.28 -15.68 -3.43
N GLN A 294 -14.09 -16.87 -4.00
CA GLN A 294 -14.82 -18.06 -3.58
C GLN A 294 -14.53 -18.42 -2.12
N GLU A 295 -13.30 -18.24 -1.67
CA GLU A 295 -12.93 -18.46 -0.27
C GLU A 295 -13.02 -17.13 0.50
N GLU A 296 -13.96 -17.06 1.44
CA GLU A 296 -14.14 -15.88 2.29
C GLU A 296 -12.85 -15.60 3.10
N GLY A 297 -12.33 -14.38 2.98
CA GLY A 297 -11.12 -13.93 3.67
C GLY A 297 -9.78 -14.40 3.05
N SER A 298 -9.80 -15.19 1.98
CA SER A 298 -8.58 -15.68 1.29
C SER A 298 -8.68 -15.63 -0.24
N PRO A 299 -9.01 -14.46 -0.83
CA PRO A 299 -9.14 -14.36 -2.27
C PRO A 299 -7.80 -14.57 -2.98
N LYS A 300 -7.86 -15.09 -4.22
CA LYS A 300 -6.69 -15.41 -5.03
C LYS A 300 -6.66 -14.62 -6.34
N ILE A 301 -5.48 -14.15 -6.73
CA ILE A 301 -5.24 -13.53 -8.03
C ILE A 301 -4.86 -14.62 -9.03
N HIS A 302 -5.70 -14.82 -10.05
CA HIS A 302 -5.43 -15.75 -11.15
C HIS A 302 -4.71 -15.09 -12.33
N VAL A 303 -4.96 -13.80 -12.56
CA VAL A 303 -4.31 -13.06 -13.64
C VAL A 303 -3.81 -11.73 -13.13
N ARG A 304 -2.57 -11.40 -13.47
CA ARG A 304 -2.00 -10.06 -13.32
C ARG A 304 -1.33 -9.67 -14.63
N THR A 305 -1.79 -8.58 -15.24
CA THR A 305 -1.13 -8.01 -16.41
C THR A 305 -0.67 -6.59 -16.13
N TRP A 306 0.32 -6.11 -16.89
CA TRP A 306 0.79 -4.73 -16.83
C TRP A 306 1.02 -4.20 -18.24
N THR A 307 0.66 -2.94 -18.46
CA THR A 307 0.92 -2.22 -19.70
C THR A 307 1.36 -0.78 -19.38
N PRO A 308 2.32 -0.21 -20.12
CA PRO A 308 2.77 1.15 -19.84
C PRO A 308 1.67 2.17 -20.15
N ARG A 309 1.59 3.24 -19.36
CA ARG A 309 0.77 4.39 -19.69
C ARG A 309 1.38 5.15 -20.88
N ARG A 310 0.60 5.36 -21.92
CA ARG A 310 0.97 6.21 -23.07
C ARG A 310 0.40 7.61 -22.89
N ALA A 311 1.13 8.63 -23.37
CA ALA A 311 0.74 10.04 -23.19
C ALA A 311 -0.65 10.41 -23.72
N ASN A 312 -1.15 9.68 -24.73
CA ASN A 312 -2.45 9.93 -25.38
C ASN A 312 -3.48 8.84 -25.05
N GLN A 313 -3.22 8.00 -24.01
CA GLN A 313 -4.11 6.90 -23.66
C GLN A 313 -5.13 7.39 -22.64
N THR A 314 -6.40 7.32 -23.01
CA THR A 314 -7.55 7.60 -22.13
C THR A 314 -7.95 6.33 -21.34
N LYS A 315 -8.83 6.48 -20.35
CA LYS A 315 -9.42 5.37 -19.60
C LYS A 315 -10.05 4.31 -20.50
N ASP A 316 -10.60 4.73 -21.62
CA ASP A 316 -11.43 3.93 -22.53
C ASP A 316 -10.60 3.08 -23.52
N ASP A 317 -9.27 3.29 -23.57
CA ASP A 317 -8.39 2.56 -24.49
C ASP A 317 -8.09 1.11 -24.02
N PHE A 318 -8.63 0.68 -22.88
CA PHE A 318 -8.55 -0.69 -22.37
C PHE A 318 -9.95 -1.25 -22.15
N SER A 319 -10.35 -2.17 -23.01
CA SER A 319 -11.53 -3.02 -22.78
C SER A 319 -11.15 -4.22 -21.91
N PRO A 320 -12.06 -4.73 -21.06
CA PRO A 320 -11.89 -6.04 -20.40
C PRO A 320 -11.64 -7.17 -21.42
N GLU A 321 -12.07 -6.98 -22.66
CA GLU A 321 -11.88 -7.90 -23.79
C GLU A 321 -10.43 -7.99 -24.25
N ASP A 322 -9.60 -6.96 -23.99
CA ASP A 322 -8.17 -6.98 -24.25
C ASP A 322 -7.39 -7.93 -23.31
N PHE A 323 -8.06 -8.43 -22.27
CA PHE A 323 -7.53 -9.37 -21.29
C PHE A 323 -8.12 -10.77 -21.44
N PHE A 324 -8.45 -11.16 -22.67
CA PHE A 324 -8.97 -12.48 -22.97
C PHE A 324 -7.99 -13.56 -22.51
N ILE A 325 -8.42 -14.41 -21.56
CA ILE A 325 -7.69 -15.61 -21.16
C ILE A 325 -8.09 -16.68 -22.18
N PRO A 326 -7.17 -17.17 -23.02
CA PRO A 326 -7.46 -18.32 -23.85
C PRO A 326 -7.86 -19.49 -22.94
N ASN A 327 -9.04 -20.03 -23.13
CA ASN A 327 -9.40 -21.33 -22.55
C ASN A 327 -8.38 -22.34 -23.07
N ASN A 328 -7.62 -23.00 -22.18
CA ASN A 328 -6.81 -24.14 -22.52
C ASN A 328 -7.71 -25.34 -22.82
#